data_720f17f2dce915c5a66c1596908b2451
#
_entry.id   720f17f2dce915c5a66c1596908b2451
#
_cell.length_a   1.000
_cell.length_b   1.000
_cell.length_c   1.000
_cell.angle_alpha   90.00
_cell.angle_beta   90.00
_cell.angle_gamma   90.00
#
_symmetry.space_group_name_H-M   'P 1'
#
loop_
_entity.id
_entity.type
_entity.pdbx_description
1 polymer ?
#
loop_
_entity_poly.entity_id
_entity_poly.type
_entity_poly.pdbx_seq_one_letter_code
_entity_poly.pdbx_strand_id
1 'polypeptide(L)'
;RSSDLIDAILMENYYGDYVQLEKALQYVTSLDLPIPIGVNVLNVDPLGFHLANKYHLQFLQIDSVVGHVKPRDEASLQAFFDLYRAKTTAKLIGGVRFKYQPMLSEKSVEEDLKIAQQRCDAIAVTENATGEETSIEKIKLFRKQLPEFPLIVAAGLNDKNVKEQLAICDAAIVGSNFKDTRKDTGDIYAPYVDSFMKIVKELRGE
;
A
#
# COMPACT_ATOMS: atom_id res chain seq x y z
N ARG A 1 -17.58 -11.58 -10.97
CA ARG A 1 -16.14 -11.75 -10.71
C ARG A 1 -15.74 -10.78 -9.60
N SER A 2 -14.82 -11.14 -8.67
CA SER A 2 -14.41 -10.23 -7.59
C SER A 2 -13.71 -8.96 -8.10
N SER A 3 -13.17 -8.99 -9.31
CA SER A 3 -12.62 -7.80 -10.00
C SER A 3 -13.68 -6.72 -10.30
N ASP A 4 -14.96 -7.06 -10.32
CA ASP A 4 -16.04 -6.12 -10.58
C ASP A 4 -16.45 -5.35 -9.30
N LEU A 5 -15.81 -5.67 -8.19
CA LEU A 5 -16.12 -5.18 -6.85
C LEU A 5 -15.05 -4.30 -6.24
N ILE A 6 -13.81 -4.35 -6.75
CA ILE A 6 -12.65 -3.64 -6.20
C ILE A 6 -12.10 -2.66 -7.23
N ASP A 7 -11.45 -1.60 -6.76
CA ASP A 7 -10.93 -0.52 -7.62
C ASP A 7 -9.53 -0.83 -8.18
N ALA A 8 -8.74 -1.70 -7.52
CA ALA A 8 -7.39 -2.06 -7.93
C ALA A 8 -6.93 -3.37 -7.28
N ILE A 9 -5.87 -3.98 -7.82
CA ILE A 9 -5.20 -5.17 -7.26
C ILE A 9 -3.76 -4.81 -6.94
N LEU A 10 -3.32 -5.10 -5.71
CA LEU A 10 -1.92 -5.05 -5.30
C LEU A 10 -1.41 -6.48 -5.09
N MET A 11 -0.40 -6.87 -5.87
CA MET A 11 0.26 -8.18 -5.78
C MET A 11 1.49 -8.09 -4.87
N GLU A 12 1.62 -9.01 -3.90
CA GLU A 12 2.68 -8.99 -2.90
C GLU A 12 3.25 -10.39 -2.65
N ASN A 13 4.56 -10.51 -2.44
CA ASN A 13 5.24 -11.79 -2.14
C ASN A 13 5.28 -12.11 -0.63
N TYR A 14 4.18 -11.94 0.09
CA TYR A 14 4.15 -12.07 1.56
C TYR A 14 4.60 -13.45 2.06
N TYR A 15 4.12 -14.54 1.43
CA TYR A 15 4.51 -15.93 1.73
C TYR A 15 5.21 -16.63 0.56
N GLY A 16 5.37 -15.94 -0.58
CA GLY A 16 5.99 -16.47 -1.78
C GLY A 16 7.39 -15.92 -2.02
N ASP A 17 8.09 -16.56 -2.92
CA ASP A 17 9.32 -16.01 -3.45
C ASP A 17 9.07 -15.05 -4.63
N TYR A 18 10.13 -14.39 -5.10
CA TYR A 18 10.03 -13.44 -6.20
C TYR A 18 9.64 -14.08 -7.53
N VAL A 19 9.98 -15.36 -7.75
CA VAL A 19 9.63 -16.11 -8.96
C VAL A 19 8.13 -16.40 -8.98
N GLN A 20 7.56 -16.75 -7.82
CA GLN A 20 6.11 -16.96 -7.66
C GLN A 20 5.34 -15.65 -7.87
N LEU A 21 5.82 -14.55 -7.29
CA LEU A 21 5.23 -13.23 -7.50
C LEU A 21 5.24 -12.85 -8.98
N GLU A 22 6.34 -13.04 -9.67
CA GLU A 22 6.45 -12.72 -11.10
C GLU A 22 5.52 -13.56 -11.96
N LYS A 23 5.41 -14.87 -11.69
CA LYS A 23 4.43 -15.73 -12.36
C LYS A 23 2.99 -15.29 -12.13
N ALA A 24 2.67 -14.87 -10.90
CA ALA A 24 1.34 -14.35 -10.56
C ALA A 24 1.05 -13.03 -11.30
N LEU A 25 2.03 -12.12 -11.38
CA LEU A 25 1.93 -10.89 -12.17
C LEU A 25 1.71 -11.19 -13.66
N GLN A 26 2.49 -12.10 -14.23
CA GLN A 26 2.34 -12.52 -15.61
C GLN A 26 0.93 -13.05 -15.89
N TYR A 27 0.39 -13.86 -14.99
CA TYR A 27 -0.97 -14.38 -15.10
C TYR A 27 -2.01 -13.27 -15.01
N VAL A 28 -1.96 -12.44 -13.95
CA VAL A 28 -2.96 -11.39 -13.70
C VAL A 28 -2.98 -10.35 -14.82
N THR A 29 -1.82 -9.94 -15.32
CA THR A 29 -1.74 -8.99 -16.44
C THR A 29 -2.25 -9.58 -17.75
N SER A 30 -2.17 -10.91 -17.95
CA SER A 30 -2.74 -11.58 -19.12
C SER A 30 -4.27 -11.64 -19.14
N LEU A 31 -4.92 -11.34 -18.00
CA LEU A 31 -6.39 -11.34 -17.92
C LEU A 31 -7.04 -10.08 -18.49
N ASP A 32 -6.27 -9.07 -18.82
CA ASP A 32 -6.74 -7.76 -19.33
C ASP A 32 -7.89 -7.18 -18.50
N LEU A 33 -7.65 -7.08 -17.19
CA LEU A 33 -8.66 -6.59 -16.24
C LEU A 33 -8.85 -5.07 -16.40
N PRO A 34 -10.09 -4.56 -16.28
CA PRO A 34 -10.39 -3.14 -16.42
C PRO A 34 -10.02 -2.30 -15.20
N ILE A 35 -9.21 -2.82 -14.29
CA ILE A 35 -8.77 -2.16 -13.04
C ILE A 35 -7.25 -2.10 -12.97
N PRO A 36 -6.68 -1.08 -12.30
CA PRO A 36 -5.25 -0.96 -12.09
C PRO A 36 -4.65 -2.16 -11.35
N ILE A 37 -3.47 -2.57 -11.80
CA ILE A 37 -2.66 -3.61 -11.14
C ILE A 37 -1.38 -2.97 -10.64
N GLY A 38 -1.01 -3.28 -9.41
CA GLY A 38 0.23 -2.84 -8.79
C GLY A 38 1.02 -3.98 -8.15
N VAL A 39 2.22 -3.68 -7.72
CA VAL A 39 3.12 -4.64 -7.07
C VAL A 39 3.76 -4.06 -5.82
N ASN A 40 3.90 -4.90 -4.80
CA ASN A 40 4.77 -4.67 -3.65
C ASN A 40 5.79 -5.82 -3.57
N VAL A 41 7.06 -5.51 -3.74
CA VAL A 41 8.15 -6.49 -3.63
C VAL A 41 8.84 -6.29 -2.29
N LEU A 42 8.51 -7.12 -1.33
CA LEU A 42 9.02 -7.01 0.03
C LEU A 42 10.55 -7.12 0.05
N ASN A 43 11.19 -6.15 0.71
CA ASN A 43 12.62 -6.06 0.96
C ASN A 43 13.53 -5.85 -0.26
N VAL A 44 12.99 -5.72 -1.49
CA VAL A 44 13.79 -5.51 -2.71
C VAL A 44 13.18 -4.42 -3.58
N ASP A 45 13.30 -3.17 -3.13
CA ASP A 45 12.72 -1.99 -3.79
C ASP A 45 13.07 -1.88 -5.29
N PRO A 46 14.33 -2.10 -5.75
CA PRO A 46 14.66 -2.04 -7.18
C PRO A 46 13.88 -3.04 -8.05
N LEU A 47 13.57 -4.22 -7.50
CA LEU A 47 12.80 -5.23 -8.21
C LEU A 47 11.33 -4.80 -8.38
N GLY A 48 10.78 -4.06 -7.40
CA GLY A 48 9.44 -3.47 -7.52
C GLY A 48 9.33 -2.55 -8.74
N PHE A 49 10.29 -1.63 -8.92
CA PHE A 49 10.36 -0.78 -10.11
C PHE A 49 10.57 -1.57 -11.41
N HIS A 50 11.45 -2.59 -11.37
CA HIS A 50 11.70 -3.45 -12.54
C HIS A 50 10.42 -4.17 -12.98
N LEU A 51 9.71 -4.81 -12.05
CA LEU A 51 8.46 -5.53 -12.36
C LEU A 51 7.34 -4.58 -12.80
N ALA A 52 7.22 -3.42 -12.15
CA ALA A 52 6.25 -2.42 -12.57
C ALA A 52 6.46 -1.98 -14.02
N ASN A 53 7.70 -1.72 -14.43
CA ASN A 53 8.03 -1.38 -15.81
C ASN A 53 7.83 -2.55 -16.78
N LYS A 54 8.30 -3.77 -16.39
CA LYS A 54 8.23 -4.96 -17.24
C LYS A 54 6.80 -5.37 -17.61
N TYR A 55 5.88 -5.23 -16.64
CA TYR A 55 4.47 -5.61 -16.79
C TYR A 55 3.53 -4.42 -17.01
N HIS A 56 4.08 -3.22 -17.22
CA HIS A 56 3.32 -1.98 -17.44
C HIS A 56 2.28 -1.72 -16.34
N LEU A 57 2.66 -1.98 -15.07
CA LEU A 57 1.77 -1.81 -13.93
C LEU A 57 1.49 -0.32 -13.67
N GLN A 58 0.31 -0.04 -13.16
CA GLN A 58 -0.12 1.34 -12.93
C GLN A 58 0.43 1.93 -11.65
N PHE A 59 0.77 1.08 -10.66
CA PHE A 59 1.37 1.53 -9.41
C PHE A 59 2.28 0.47 -8.78
N LEU A 60 3.11 0.90 -7.85
CA LEU A 60 3.89 0.03 -6.98
C LEU A 60 3.88 0.57 -5.56
N GLN A 61 4.09 -0.31 -4.58
CA GLN A 61 4.29 0.06 -3.19
C GLN A 61 5.72 -0.21 -2.75
N ILE A 62 6.25 0.67 -1.92
CA ILE A 62 7.50 0.47 -1.16
C ILE A 62 7.20 0.74 0.30
N ASP A 63 7.52 -0.23 1.16
CA ASP A 63 7.17 -0.18 2.58
C ASP A 63 7.93 0.88 3.38
N SER A 64 9.06 1.38 2.87
CA SER A 64 9.81 2.45 3.51
C SER A 64 10.43 3.39 2.49
N VAL A 65 9.86 4.59 2.38
CA VAL A 65 10.40 5.65 1.50
C VAL A 65 11.26 6.68 2.24
N VAL A 66 11.44 6.51 3.55
CA VAL A 66 12.31 7.34 4.40
C VAL A 66 13.28 6.48 5.19
N GLY A 67 14.38 7.06 5.67
CA GLY A 67 15.48 6.34 6.31
C GLY A 67 15.27 5.92 7.77
N HIS A 68 14.10 5.38 8.11
CA HIS A 68 13.80 4.99 9.50
C HIS A 68 13.97 3.50 9.80
N VAL A 69 14.03 2.62 8.80
CA VAL A 69 14.11 1.16 8.99
C VAL A 69 15.55 0.68 9.20
N LYS A 70 16.49 1.38 8.59
CA LYS A 70 17.92 1.16 8.73
C LYS A 70 18.59 2.53 8.82
N PRO A 71 19.75 2.65 9.47
CA PRO A 71 20.59 3.83 9.30
C PRO A 71 20.90 3.95 7.80
N ARG A 72 20.11 4.76 7.09
CA ARG A 72 20.30 5.03 5.67
C ARG A 72 20.71 6.49 5.52
N ASP A 73 21.68 6.71 4.69
CA ASP A 73 21.98 8.07 4.23
C ASP A 73 20.82 8.60 3.40
N GLU A 74 20.21 9.69 3.84
CA GLU A 74 19.07 10.30 3.16
C GLU A 74 19.42 10.81 1.76
N ALA A 75 20.67 11.23 1.53
CA ALA A 75 21.13 11.64 0.21
C ALA A 75 21.19 10.46 -0.76
N SER A 76 21.68 9.32 -0.33
CA SER A 76 21.69 8.08 -1.12
C SER A 76 20.27 7.58 -1.41
N LEU A 77 19.34 7.68 -0.43
CA LEU A 77 17.94 7.36 -0.66
C LEU A 77 17.27 8.30 -1.67
N GLN A 78 17.54 9.61 -1.56
CA GLN A 78 17.00 10.56 -2.53
C GLN A 78 17.49 10.25 -3.94
N ALA A 79 18.80 10.01 -4.12
CA ALA A 79 19.37 9.63 -5.41
C ALA A 79 18.75 8.32 -5.97
N PHE A 80 18.46 7.36 -5.10
CA PHE A 80 17.75 6.13 -5.49
C PHE A 80 16.35 6.45 -6.04
N PHE A 81 15.55 7.21 -5.32
CA PHE A 81 14.20 7.56 -5.78
C PHE A 81 14.24 8.42 -7.05
N ASP A 82 15.11 9.40 -7.14
CA ASP A 82 15.29 10.22 -8.35
C ASP A 82 15.60 9.36 -9.58
N LEU A 83 16.52 8.39 -9.44
CA LEU A 83 16.91 7.46 -10.50
C LEU A 83 15.76 6.58 -10.97
N TYR A 84 15.03 5.97 -10.04
CA TYR A 84 13.99 5.00 -10.38
C TYR A 84 12.67 5.66 -10.78
N ARG A 85 12.32 6.78 -10.15
CA ARG A 85 11.14 7.57 -10.52
C ARG A 85 11.25 8.13 -11.94
N ALA A 86 12.44 8.57 -12.35
CA ALA A 86 12.68 9.05 -13.72
C ALA A 86 12.49 7.96 -14.81
N LYS A 87 12.47 6.68 -14.41
CA LYS A 87 12.39 5.53 -15.33
C LYS A 87 11.05 4.81 -15.32
N THR A 88 10.08 5.28 -14.54
CA THR A 88 8.76 4.65 -14.45
C THR A 88 7.63 5.66 -14.58
N THR A 89 6.53 5.21 -15.20
CA THR A 89 5.25 5.93 -15.19
C THR A 89 4.32 5.45 -14.08
N ALA A 90 4.65 4.34 -13.44
CA ALA A 90 3.87 3.79 -12.34
C ALA A 90 3.84 4.76 -11.14
N LYS A 91 2.67 4.92 -10.52
CA LYS A 91 2.52 5.68 -9.29
C LYS A 91 3.14 4.96 -8.12
N LEU A 92 3.85 5.68 -7.25
CA LEU A 92 4.48 5.10 -6.07
C LEU A 92 3.66 5.37 -4.82
N ILE A 93 3.25 4.30 -4.14
CA ILE A 93 2.70 4.33 -2.79
C ILE A 93 3.86 4.10 -1.81
N GLY A 94 4.12 5.05 -0.93
CA GLY A 94 5.23 5.02 0.02
C GLY A 94 4.80 4.78 1.45
N GLY A 95 5.33 3.75 2.10
CA GLY A 95 5.15 3.53 3.53
C GLY A 95 6.01 4.48 4.37
N VAL A 96 5.44 5.05 5.43
CA VAL A 96 6.12 5.86 6.43
C VAL A 96 5.78 5.32 7.80
N ARG A 97 6.80 4.97 8.60
CA ARG A 97 6.60 4.32 9.91
C ARG A 97 5.66 3.12 9.79
N PHE A 98 5.96 2.30 8.80
CA PHE A 98 5.14 1.20 8.35
C PHE A 98 5.28 -0.02 9.28
N LYS A 99 4.30 -0.93 9.24
CA LYS A 99 4.30 -2.17 10.04
C LYS A 99 5.62 -2.94 9.94
N TYR A 100 5.98 -3.63 11.01
CA TYR A 100 7.21 -4.43 11.13
C TYR A 100 8.53 -3.66 10.98
N GLN A 101 8.48 -2.34 11.02
CA GLN A 101 9.68 -1.53 10.83
C GLN A 101 10.06 -0.82 12.12
N PRO A 102 11.24 -1.11 12.70
CA PRO A 102 11.73 -0.40 13.88
C PRO A 102 12.02 1.06 13.55
N MET A 103 11.68 1.95 14.47
CA MET A 103 12.06 3.35 14.38
C MET A 103 13.54 3.50 14.74
N LEU A 104 14.37 3.78 13.74
CA LEU A 104 15.80 4.04 13.89
C LEU A 104 16.19 5.51 13.63
N SER A 105 15.22 6.33 13.22
CA SER A 105 15.40 7.77 12.98
C SER A 105 14.96 8.57 14.20
N GLU A 106 15.72 9.61 14.54
CA GLU A 106 15.35 10.61 15.54
C GLU A 106 14.45 11.72 14.97
N LYS A 107 14.14 11.68 13.66
CA LYS A 107 13.26 12.64 13.01
C LYS A 107 11.84 12.56 13.56
N SER A 108 11.17 13.70 13.57
CA SER A 108 9.74 13.76 13.86
C SER A 108 8.90 13.10 12.76
N VAL A 109 7.65 12.75 13.05
CA VAL A 109 6.68 12.27 12.03
C VAL A 109 6.51 13.28 10.90
N GLU A 110 6.46 14.57 11.25
CA GLU A 110 6.34 15.65 10.29
C GLU A 110 7.51 15.71 9.30
N GLU A 111 8.74 15.56 9.78
CA GLU A 111 9.93 15.53 8.93
C GLU A 111 9.94 14.31 8.01
N ASP A 112 9.61 13.11 8.54
CA ASP A 112 9.50 11.89 7.75
C ASP A 112 8.44 12.04 6.65
N LEU A 113 7.28 12.61 6.95
CA LEU A 113 6.20 12.82 5.99
C LEU A 113 6.56 13.85 4.92
N LYS A 114 7.24 14.95 5.27
CA LYS A 114 7.74 15.94 4.31
C LYS A 114 8.74 15.34 3.32
N ILE A 115 9.65 14.49 3.81
CA ILE A 115 10.59 13.77 2.94
C ILE A 115 9.84 12.80 2.01
N ALA A 116 8.89 12.03 2.57
CA ALA A 116 8.12 11.06 1.80
C ALA A 116 7.32 11.69 0.65
N GLN A 117 6.70 12.86 0.87
CA GLN A 117 5.97 13.59 -0.17
C GLN A 117 6.81 13.93 -1.40
N GLN A 118 8.14 14.04 -1.26
CA GLN A 118 9.04 14.31 -2.38
C GLN A 118 9.39 13.04 -3.16
N ARG A 119 9.13 11.86 -2.60
CA ARG A 119 9.55 10.56 -3.14
C ARG A 119 8.43 9.72 -3.72
N CYS A 120 7.20 9.91 -3.26
CA CYS A 120 6.04 9.09 -3.67
C CYS A 120 4.83 9.92 -4.07
N ASP A 121 3.81 9.28 -4.65
CA ASP A 121 2.57 9.91 -5.10
C ASP A 121 1.44 9.75 -4.07
N ALA A 122 1.56 8.79 -3.15
CA ALA A 122 0.64 8.57 -2.05
C ALA A 122 1.39 8.00 -0.85
N ILE A 123 0.92 8.25 0.36
CA ILE A 123 1.51 7.71 1.59
C ILE A 123 0.59 6.65 2.17
N ALA A 124 1.16 5.48 2.46
CA ALA A 124 0.49 4.39 3.17
C ALA A 124 0.79 4.47 4.68
N VAL A 125 -0.27 4.40 5.48
CA VAL A 125 -0.21 4.34 6.95
C VAL A 125 -0.71 3.00 7.46
N THR A 126 0.01 2.40 8.41
CA THR A 126 -0.34 1.14 9.09
C THR A 126 -0.10 1.27 10.58
N GLU A 127 -0.63 0.35 11.36
CA GLU A 127 -0.15 0.08 12.72
C GLU A 127 1.08 -0.85 12.67
N ASN A 128 1.35 -1.63 13.71
CA ASN A 128 2.62 -2.35 13.87
C ASN A 128 2.65 -3.70 13.16
N ALA A 129 1.49 -4.32 12.87
CA ALA A 129 1.40 -5.65 12.28
C ALA A 129 0.28 -5.78 11.24
N THR A 130 0.37 -6.83 10.41
CA THR A 130 -0.68 -7.19 9.46
C THR A 130 -1.95 -7.61 10.19
N GLY A 131 -3.09 -7.04 9.79
CA GLY A 131 -4.39 -7.29 10.43
C GLY A 131 -4.62 -6.48 11.72
N GLU A 132 -3.60 -5.82 12.25
CA GLU A 132 -3.76 -4.87 13.34
C GLU A 132 -4.40 -3.57 12.81
N GLU A 133 -5.44 -3.14 13.50
CA GLU A 133 -6.16 -1.92 13.15
C GLU A 133 -5.26 -0.69 13.29
N THR A 134 -5.14 0.08 12.22
CA THR A 134 -4.45 1.37 12.28
C THR A 134 -5.23 2.33 13.16
N SER A 135 -4.60 2.85 14.23
CA SER A 135 -5.27 3.74 15.17
C SER A 135 -5.74 5.03 14.50
N ILE A 136 -6.92 5.46 14.86
CA ILE A 136 -7.51 6.69 14.29
C ILE A 136 -6.67 7.93 14.63
N GLU A 137 -5.99 7.91 15.77
CA GLU A 137 -5.06 8.96 16.22
C GLU A 137 -3.87 9.06 15.27
N LYS A 138 -3.29 7.93 14.85
CA LYS A 138 -2.19 7.90 13.89
C LYS A 138 -2.64 8.39 12.52
N ILE A 139 -3.81 7.96 12.06
CA ILE A 139 -4.41 8.43 10.80
C ILE A 139 -4.64 9.95 10.83
N LYS A 140 -5.24 10.48 11.91
CA LYS A 140 -5.45 11.93 12.11
C LYS A 140 -4.13 12.70 12.16
N LEU A 141 -3.11 12.16 12.82
CA LEU A 141 -1.77 12.76 12.86
C LEU A 141 -1.18 12.89 11.45
N PHE A 142 -1.25 11.82 10.64
CA PHE A 142 -0.78 11.82 9.27
C PHE A 142 -1.59 12.80 8.41
N ARG A 143 -2.92 12.78 8.48
CA ARG A 143 -3.79 13.69 7.71
C ARG A 143 -3.53 15.16 8.06
N LYS A 144 -3.26 15.47 9.31
CA LYS A 144 -2.90 16.83 9.73
C LYS A 144 -1.64 17.35 9.02
N GLN A 145 -0.67 16.47 8.78
CA GLN A 145 0.57 16.81 8.07
C GLN A 145 0.43 16.75 6.53
N LEU A 146 -0.59 16.04 6.06
CA LEU A 146 -0.85 15.74 4.65
C LEU A 146 -2.27 16.18 4.24
N PRO A 147 -2.63 17.48 4.39
CA PRO A 147 -4.02 17.91 4.21
C PRO A 147 -4.59 17.57 2.81
N GLU A 148 -3.79 17.71 1.77
CA GLU A 148 -4.18 17.48 0.37
C GLU A 148 -3.41 16.32 -0.29
N PHE A 149 -2.46 15.71 0.40
CA PHE A 149 -1.66 14.63 -0.17
C PHE A 149 -2.38 13.30 0.00
N PRO A 150 -2.40 12.40 -1.02
CA PRO A 150 -3.11 11.13 -0.93
C PRO A 150 -2.62 10.25 0.23
N LEU A 151 -3.53 9.89 1.13
CA LEU A 151 -3.29 9.06 2.31
C LEU A 151 -4.08 7.77 2.21
N ILE A 152 -3.39 6.65 2.31
CA ILE A 152 -3.94 5.30 2.15
C ILE A 152 -3.79 4.56 3.48
N VAL A 153 -4.88 4.08 4.05
CA VAL A 153 -4.80 3.15 5.18
C VAL A 153 -4.54 1.74 4.67
N ALA A 154 -3.52 1.05 5.20
CA ALA A 154 -3.00 -0.19 4.61
C ALA A 154 -2.86 -1.36 5.62
N ALA A 155 -3.56 -1.31 6.75
CA ALA A 155 -3.63 -2.44 7.70
C ALA A 155 -4.91 -2.39 8.54
N GLY A 156 -5.45 -3.58 8.85
CA GLY A 156 -6.50 -3.80 9.83
C GLY A 156 -7.88 -3.26 9.47
N LEU A 157 -8.10 -2.83 8.23
CA LEU A 157 -9.43 -2.41 7.79
C LEU A 157 -10.40 -3.59 7.75
N ASN A 158 -11.61 -3.35 8.25
CA ASN A 158 -12.69 -4.32 8.28
C ASN A 158 -14.06 -3.62 8.23
N ASP A 159 -15.14 -4.39 8.16
CA ASP A 159 -16.52 -3.90 8.02
C ASP A 159 -16.95 -2.93 9.15
N LYS A 160 -16.28 -2.97 10.31
CA LYS A 160 -16.65 -2.16 11.49
C LYS A 160 -16.00 -0.78 11.49
N ASN A 161 -14.74 -0.68 11.01
CA ASN A 161 -13.94 0.54 11.10
C ASN A 161 -13.79 1.29 9.76
N VAL A 162 -14.19 0.67 8.64
CA VAL A 162 -14.02 1.25 7.30
C VAL A 162 -14.64 2.63 7.15
N LYS A 163 -15.84 2.86 7.72
CA LYS A 163 -16.54 4.15 7.63
C LYS A 163 -15.75 5.27 8.32
N GLU A 164 -15.23 5.01 9.51
CA GLU A 164 -14.46 5.98 10.27
C GLU A 164 -13.12 6.29 9.62
N GLN A 165 -12.40 5.25 9.15
CA GLN A 165 -11.07 5.44 8.59
C GLN A 165 -11.12 6.07 7.19
N LEU A 166 -12.07 5.68 6.32
CA LEU A 166 -12.25 6.30 5.00
C LEU A 166 -12.89 7.70 5.04
N ALA A 167 -13.43 8.14 6.18
CA ALA A 167 -13.78 9.55 6.38
C ALA A 167 -12.55 10.46 6.45
N ILE A 168 -11.35 9.89 6.66
CA ILE A 168 -10.09 10.64 6.82
C ILE A 168 -9.10 10.28 5.70
N CYS A 169 -9.03 9.00 5.31
CA CYS A 169 -8.16 8.51 4.25
C CYS A 169 -8.83 8.57 2.88
N ASP A 170 -8.03 8.72 1.82
CA ASP A 170 -8.52 8.81 0.44
C ASP A 170 -8.72 7.42 -0.19
N ALA A 171 -8.02 6.40 0.34
CA ALA A 171 -8.10 5.02 -0.14
C ALA A 171 -7.68 4.02 0.94
N ALA A 172 -7.86 2.73 0.64
CA ALA A 172 -7.48 1.63 1.52
C ALA A 172 -6.86 0.45 0.77
N ILE A 173 -5.91 -0.23 1.42
CA ILE A 173 -5.41 -1.54 1.00
C ILE A 173 -5.95 -2.58 1.98
N VAL A 174 -6.74 -3.52 1.48
CA VAL A 174 -7.42 -4.54 2.29
C VAL A 174 -6.97 -5.93 1.85
N GLY A 175 -6.42 -6.69 2.78
CA GLY A 175 -5.97 -8.07 2.55
C GLY A 175 -6.69 -9.06 3.46
N SER A 176 -6.28 -9.13 4.72
CA SER A 176 -6.76 -10.12 5.70
C SER A 176 -8.29 -10.16 5.84
N ASN A 177 -8.95 -9.01 5.77
CA ASN A 177 -10.41 -8.94 5.88
C ASN A 177 -11.16 -9.64 4.72
N PHE A 178 -10.50 -9.83 3.58
CA PHE A 178 -11.10 -10.49 2.41
C PHE A 178 -10.87 -12.00 2.37
N LYS A 179 -10.08 -12.54 3.31
CA LYS A 179 -9.78 -13.97 3.37
C LYS A 179 -10.79 -14.71 4.24
N ASP A 180 -11.06 -15.96 3.90
CA ASP A 180 -11.99 -16.85 4.62
C ASP A 180 -11.62 -17.01 6.11
N THR A 181 -10.34 -16.95 6.43
CA THR A 181 -9.82 -16.99 7.80
C THR A 181 -9.87 -15.64 8.54
N ARG A 182 -10.13 -14.55 7.85
CA ARG A 182 -9.95 -13.16 8.36
C ARG A 182 -8.54 -12.88 8.89
N LYS A 183 -7.54 -13.64 8.41
CA LYS A 183 -6.12 -13.52 8.75
C LYS A 183 -5.30 -13.28 7.49
N ASP A 184 -4.01 -13.11 7.65
CA ASP A 184 -3.04 -12.99 6.56
C ASP A 184 -2.87 -14.29 5.73
N THR A 185 -3.33 -15.43 6.26
CA THR A 185 -3.41 -16.74 5.59
C THR A 185 -4.83 -17.04 5.11
N GLY A 186 -4.98 -17.99 4.19
CA GLY A 186 -6.27 -18.40 3.62
C GLY A 186 -6.53 -17.81 2.24
N ASP A 187 -7.68 -18.18 1.67
CA ASP A 187 -8.09 -17.78 0.33
C ASP A 187 -9.03 -16.58 0.34
N ILE A 188 -9.06 -15.84 -0.76
CA ILE A 188 -10.02 -14.73 -0.93
C ILE A 188 -11.44 -15.32 -0.96
N TYR A 189 -12.28 -14.80 -0.08
CA TYR A 189 -13.68 -15.19 0.05
C TYR A 189 -14.60 -14.08 -0.47
N ALA A 190 -15.14 -14.29 -1.67
CA ALA A 190 -15.93 -13.29 -2.37
C ALA A 190 -17.06 -12.65 -1.53
N PRO A 191 -17.84 -13.39 -0.69
CA PRO A 191 -18.86 -12.77 0.14
C PRO A 191 -18.33 -11.69 1.11
N TYR A 192 -17.06 -11.82 1.57
CA TYR A 192 -16.45 -10.80 2.43
C TYR A 192 -16.05 -9.56 1.63
N VAL A 193 -15.61 -9.74 0.39
CA VAL A 193 -15.36 -8.62 -0.53
C VAL A 193 -16.68 -7.88 -0.82
N ASP A 194 -17.74 -8.61 -1.16
CA ASP A 194 -19.07 -8.06 -1.44
C ASP A 194 -19.62 -7.23 -0.27
N SER A 195 -19.58 -7.80 0.94
CA SER A 195 -20.05 -7.13 2.16
C SER A 195 -19.30 -5.82 2.41
N PHE A 196 -17.98 -5.86 2.34
CA PHE A 196 -17.14 -4.68 2.54
C PHE A 196 -17.37 -3.61 1.48
N MET A 197 -17.40 -4.01 0.21
CA MET A 197 -17.58 -3.06 -0.90
C MET A 197 -18.98 -2.45 -0.94
N LYS A 198 -19.99 -3.14 -0.41
CA LYS A 198 -21.32 -2.54 -0.20
C LYS A 198 -21.23 -1.33 0.75
N ILE A 199 -20.48 -1.45 1.84
CA ILE A 199 -20.26 -0.33 2.77
C ILE A 199 -19.50 0.81 2.08
N VAL A 200 -18.49 0.48 1.28
CA VAL A 200 -17.70 1.49 0.54
C VAL A 200 -18.54 2.23 -0.48
N LYS A 201 -19.39 1.52 -1.24
CA LYS A 201 -20.32 2.12 -2.20
C LYS A 201 -21.34 3.05 -1.52
N GLU A 202 -21.90 2.63 -0.39
CA GLU A 202 -22.77 3.50 0.43
C GLU A 202 -22.05 4.80 0.83
N LEU A 203 -20.75 4.73 1.22
CA LEU A 203 -19.96 5.92 1.56
C LEU A 203 -19.71 6.84 0.37
N ARG A 204 -19.63 6.29 -0.85
CA ARG A 204 -19.47 7.04 -2.10
C ARG A 204 -20.80 7.61 -2.64
N GLY A 205 -21.93 7.17 -2.10
CA GLY A 205 -23.25 7.52 -2.62
C GLY A 205 -23.63 6.78 -3.92
N GLU A 206 -23.10 5.59 -4.12
CA GLU A 206 -23.33 4.71 -5.27
C GLU A 206 -24.43 3.67 -4.99
#